data_32cb877414c14ea5f7f0d011ea3039e5
#
_entry.id   32cb877414c14ea5f7f0d011ea3039e5
#
_cell.length_a   1.000
_cell.length_b   1.000
_cell.length_c   1.000
_cell.angle_alpha   90.00
_cell.angle_beta   90.00
_cell.angle_gamma   90.00
#
_symmetry.space_group_name_H-M   'P 1'
#
loop_
_entity.id
_entity.type
_entity.pdbx_description
1 polymer ?
#
loop_
_entity_poly.entity_id
_entity_poly.type
_entity_poly.pdbx_seq_one_letter_code
_entity_poly.pdbx_strand_id
1 'polypeptide(L)'
;MYIINPYYLEALNKEDRRTRARIKLNDITINNENIKSIKYDLSINDSEKFTIGGVYGATATVTLLNYDNEFDNIKFENKEFNIELCVAIDELYTVGQLNTELVKIVNTLKIKQVSSLWIPQGIFYATDIKKNENKTITIKLIDKTKYLEDEYICNLTPPFTLKQLYDDVHKQVQIISDTTTFYNQDKVIDKVPERIYI
;
A
#
# COMPACT_ATOMS: atom_id res chain seq x y z
N MET A 1 -12.42 2.39 6.03
CA MET A 1 -13.22 2.05 4.83
C MET A 1 -13.09 3.20 3.84
N TYR A 2 -12.41 2.99 2.70
CA TYR A 2 -12.33 4.04 1.66
C TYR A 2 -13.67 4.17 0.98
N ILE A 3 -14.24 5.38 1.01
CA ILE A 3 -15.44 5.69 0.20
C ILE A 3 -14.96 5.82 -1.24
N ILE A 4 -15.19 4.78 -2.04
CA ILE A 4 -14.83 4.78 -3.46
C ILE A 4 -15.82 5.68 -4.19
N ASN A 5 -15.30 6.69 -4.91
CA ASN A 5 -16.10 7.55 -5.74
C ASN A 5 -16.82 6.70 -6.81
N PRO A 6 -18.17 6.84 -6.99
CA PRO A 6 -18.92 6.09 -8.00
C PRO A 6 -18.35 6.20 -9.41
N TYR A 7 -17.83 7.35 -9.79
CA TYR A 7 -17.19 7.57 -11.10
C TYR A 7 -15.92 6.72 -11.28
N TYR A 8 -15.23 6.38 -10.18
CA TYR A 8 -14.07 5.51 -10.24
C TYR A 8 -14.46 4.07 -10.60
N LEU A 9 -15.56 3.57 -10.01
CA LEU A 9 -16.08 2.23 -10.34
C LEU A 9 -16.56 2.18 -11.80
N GLU A 10 -17.17 3.24 -12.28
CA GLU A 10 -17.57 3.36 -13.68
C GLU A 10 -16.36 3.35 -14.61
N ALA A 11 -15.32 4.12 -14.26
CA ALA A 11 -14.07 4.17 -15.03
C ALA A 11 -13.32 2.83 -15.06
N LEU A 12 -13.38 2.06 -13.96
CA LEU A 12 -12.78 0.72 -13.89
C LEU A 12 -13.45 -0.27 -14.83
N ASN A 13 -14.76 -0.11 -15.09
CA ASN A 13 -15.53 -1.01 -15.94
C ASN A 13 -15.45 -0.67 -17.43
N LYS A 14 -14.78 0.43 -17.82
CA LYS A 14 -14.59 0.79 -19.22
C LYS A 14 -13.51 -0.08 -19.86
N GLU A 15 -13.72 -0.51 -21.10
CA GLU A 15 -12.73 -1.29 -21.86
C GLU A 15 -11.45 -0.50 -22.15
N ASP A 16 -11.58 0.80 -22.41
CA ASP A 16 -10.49 1.74 -22.74
C ASP A 16 -9.91 2.46 -21.52
N ARG A 17 -10.05 1.87 -20.34
CA ARG A 17 -9.55 2.45 -19.09
C ARG A 17 -8.06 2.78 -19.16
N ARG A 18 -7.72 4.01 -18.79
CA ARG A 18 -6.33 4.46 -18.66
C ARG A 18 -5.89 4.33 -17.21
N THR A 19 -5.06 3.34 -16.93
CA THR A 19 -4.47 3.14 -15.61
C THR A 19 -3.07 3.73 -15.56
N ARG A 20 -2.72 4.32 -14.43
CA ARG A 20 -1.38 4.83 -14.14
C ARG A 20 -0.99 4.38 -12.74
N ALA A 21 0.30 4.24 -12.54
CA ALA A 21 0.87 3.93 -11.23
C ALA A 21 1.88 5.01 -10.83
N ARG A 22 2.05 5.23 -9.55
CA ARG A 22 3.19 5.95 -8.99
C ARG A 22 3.61 5.31 -7.68
N ILE A 23 4.90 5.47 -7.38
CA ILE A 23 5.49 4.95 -6.14
C ILE A 23 6.14 6.13 -5.43
N LYS A 24 5.73 6.37 -4.21
CA LYS A 24 6.31 7.40 -3.35
C LYS A 24 7.28 6.74 -2.37
N LEU A 25 8.52 7.22 -2.37
CA LEU A 25 9.59 6.82 -1.47
C LEU A 25 10.01 8.06 -0.70
N ASN A 26 9.52 8.26 0.52
CA ASN A 26 9.81 9.47 1.29
C ASN A 26 9.84 10.76 0.42
N ASP A 27 11.03 11.13 -0.07
CA ASP A 27 11.26 12.37 -0.82
C ASP A 27 11.23 12.18 -2.36
N ILE A 28 11.09 10.95 -2.85
CA ILE A 28 11.17 10.63 -4.29
C ILE A 28 9.84 10.07 -4.76
N THR A 29 9.35 10.59 -5.88
CA THR A 29 8.20 10.01 -6.56
C THR A 29 8.64 9.39 -7.88
N ILE A 30 8.43 8.09 -8.03
CA ILE A 30 8.63 7.34 -9.27
C ILE A 30 7.31 7.34 -10.02
N ASN A 31 7.29 7.94 -11.18
CA ASN A 31 6.11 8.07 -12.01
C ASN A 31 5.92 6.89 -12.97
N ASN A 32 4.76 6.85 -13.59
CA ASN A 32 4.34 5.74 -14.46
C ASN A 32 5.31 5.45 -15.62
N GLU A 33 5.98 6.46 -16.17
CA GLU A 33 6.96 6.29 -17.26
C GLU A 33 8.16 5.44 -16.86
N ASN A 34 8.53 5.47 -15.59
CA ASN A 34 9.67 4.71 -15.05
C ASN A 34 9.26 3.36 -14.45
N ILE A 35 7.95 3.04 -14.48
CA ILE A 35 7.43 1.79 -13.96
C ILE A 35 7.10 0.84 -15.12
N LYS A 36 7.87 -0.24 -15.25
CA LYS A 36 7.60 -1.27 -16.25
C LYS A 36 6.44 -2.16 -15.86
N SER A 37 6.40 -2.60 -14.60
CA SER A 37 5.31 -3.44 -14.08
C SER A 37 5.25 -3.40 -12.57
N ILE A 38 4.04 -3.60 -12.05
CA ILE A 38 3.78 -3.88 -10.64
C ILE A 38 2.93 -5.15 -10.59
N LYS A 39 3.38 -6.13 -9.84
CA LYS A 39 2.62 -7.37 -9.57
C LYS A 39 2.35 -7.42 -8.08
N TYR A 40 1.11 -7.65 -7.71
CA TYR A 40 0.69 -7.86 -6.32
C TYR A 40 0.34 -9.31 -6.11
N ASP A 41 0.73 -9.82 -4.98
CA ASP A 41 0.20 -11.05 -4.42
C ASP A 41 -0.43 -10.68 -3.06
N LEU A 42 -1.75 -10.72 -3.06
CA LEU A 42 -2.58 -10.43 -1.89
C LEU A 42 -3.21 -11.72 -1.36
N SER A 43 -2.59 -12.86 -1.63
CA SER A 43 -3.10 -14.15 -1.20
C SER A 43 -3.20 -14.22 0.32
N ILE A 44 -4.37 -14.59 0.79
CA ILE A 44 -4.65 -14.82 2.22
C ILE A 44 -4.07 -16.17 2.65
N ASN A 45 -3.57 -16.96 1.70
CA ASN A 45 -3.16 -18.34 1.95
C ASN A 45 -2.08 -18.78 0.95
N ASP A 46 -0.94 -19.22 1.45
CA ASP A 46 0.17 -19.75 0.62
C ASP A 46 -0.08 -21.20 0.16
N SER A 47 -1.11 -21.86 0.66
CA SER A 47 -1.41 -23.23 0.37
C SER A 47 -2.90 -23.46 0.16
N GLU A 48 -3.26 -24.55 -0.47
CA GLU A 48 -4.65 -25.01 -0.63
C GLU A 48 -5.35 -25.27 0.73
N LYS A 49 -4.62 -25.21 1.84
CA LYS A 49 -5.14 -25.42 3.19
C LYS A 49 -5.11 -24.13 3.98
N PHE A 50 -6.28 -23.71 4.42
CA PHE A 50 -6.43 -22.57 5.34
C PHE A 50 -5.81 -22.95 6.70
N THR A 51 -4.83 -22.18 7.15
CA THR A 51 -4.19 -22.36 8.46
C THR A 51 -4.70 -21.29 9.42
N ILE A 52 -5.41 -21.72 10.47
CA ILE A 52 -5.89 -20.81 11.52
C ILE A 52 -4.68 -20.28 12.29
N GLY A 53 -4.56 -18.96 12.39
CA GLY A 53 -3.45 -18.30 13.09
C GLY A 53 -2.22 -18.03 12.23
N GLY A 54 -2.24 -18.38 10.94
CA GLY A 54 -1.21 -17.96 9.99
C GLY A 54 -1.36 -16.47 9.68
N VAL A 55 -0.26 -15.73 9.71
CA VAL A 55 -0.19 -14.34 9.24
C VAL A 55 0.39 -14.35 7.84
N TYR A 56 -0.38 -13.87 6.86
CA TYR A 56 0.06 -13.79 5.48
C TYR A 56 0.24 -12.32 5.11
N GLY A 57 1.48 -11.96 4.78
CA GLY A 57 1.80 -10.61 4.32
C GLY A 57 1.46 -10.41 2.86
N ALA A 58 0.95 -9.24 2.53
CA ALA A 58 0.84 -8.84 1.14
C ALA A 58 2.24 -8.63 0.56
N THR A 59 2.49 -9.20 -0.63
CA THR A 59 3.74 -8.98 -1.34
C THR A 59 3.51 -8.23 -2.65
N ALA A 60 4.52 -7.51 -3.09
CA ALA A 60 4.52 -6.87 -4.39
C ALA A 60 5.88 -7.02 -5.07
N THR A 61 5.87 -7.10 -6.39
CA THR A 61 7.09 -7.05 -7.19
C THR A 61 7.00 -5.87 -8.14
N VAL A 62 7.91 -4.93 -7.99
CA VAL A 62 8.02 -3.74 -8.83
C VAL A 62 9.20 -3.91 -9.77
N THR A 63 8.99 -3.67 -11.06
CA THR A 63 10.08 -3.57 -12.03
C THR A 63 10.13 -2.15 -12.57
N LEU A 64 11.26 -1.47 -12.33
CA LEU A 64 11.53 -0.12 -12.79
C LEU A 64 12.37 -0.13 -14.06
N LEU A 65 12.17 0.87 -14.92
CA LEU A 65 13.03 1.18 -16.05
C LEU A 65 14.14 2.13 -15.58
N ASN A 66 15.38 1.77 -15.85
CA ASN A 66 16.56 2.53 -15.43
C ASN A 66 17.47 2.86 -16.62
N TYR A 67 16.88 3.33 -17.73
CA TYR A 67 17.62 3.57 -18.97
C TYR A 67 18.71 4.64 -18.81
N ASP A 68 18.41 5.69 -18.04
CA ASP A 68 19.31 6.84 -17.84
C ASP A 68 20.12 6.71 -16.54
N ASN A 69 20.13 5.53 -15.91
CA ASN A 69 20.78 5.25 -14.63
C ASN A 69 20.29 6.17 -13.47
N GLU A 70 19.07 6.69 -13.59
CA GLU A 70 18.43 7.63 -12.64
C GLU A 70 18.34 7.02 -11.23
N PHE A 71 18.13 5.71 -11.16
CA PHE A 71 17.93 5.01 -9.90
C PHE A 71 19.20 4.35 -9.33
N ASP A 72 20.37 4.53 -9.97
CA ASP A 72 21.60 3.85 -9.53
C ASP A 72 22.09 4.29 -8.15
N ASN A 73 21.87 5.55 -7.82
CA ASN A 73 22.28 6.14 -6.55
C ASN A 73 21.21 6.07 -5.46
N ILE A 74 20.04 5.49 -5.76
CA ILE A 74 18.94 5.36 -4.80
C ILE A 74 19.17 4.08 -4.00
N LYS A 75 19.26 4.24 -2.67
CA LYS A 75 19.21 3.12 -1.75
C LYS A 75 17.73 2.82 -1.46
N PHE A 76 17.27 1.69 -1.96
CA PHE A 76 15.88 1.25 -1.77
C PHE A 76 15.68 0.48 -0.46
N GLU A 77 16.77 -0.01 0.14
CA GLU A 77 16.72 -0.78 1.39
C GLU A 77 16.13 0.06 2.52
N ASN A 78 15.25 -0.55 3.30
CA ASN A 78 14.59 0.08 4.46
C ASN A 78 13.76 1.33 4.16
N LYS A 79 13.44 1.57 2.88
CA LYS A 79 12.51 2.64 2.51
C LYS A 79 11.08 2.13 2.43
N GLU A 80 10.15 3.01 2.76
CA GLU A 80 8.73 2.77 2.57
C GLU A 80 8.34 3.04 1.12
N PHE A 81 7.70 2.07 0.48
CA PHE A 81 7.14 2.15 -0.84
C PHE A 81 5.63 2.34 -0.72
N ASN A 82 5.17 3.56 -0.84
CA ASN A 82 3.74 3.83 -0.92
C ASN A 82 3.31 3.75 -2.38
N ILE A 83 2.62 2.67 -2.74
CA ILE A 83 2.18 2.40 -4.10
C ILE A 83 0.76 2.91 -4.28
N GLU A 84 0.56 3.73 -5.29
CA GLU A 84 -0.74 4.30 -5.63
C GLU A 84 -1.09 3.98 -7.08
N LEU A 85 -2.33 3.57 -7.30
CA LEU A 85 -2.91 3.37 -8.63
C LEU A 85 -3.93 4.47 -8.92
N CYS A 86 -3.99 4.85 -10.17
CA CYS A 86 -4.93 5.85 -10.65
C CYS A 86 -5.67 5.32 -11.88
N VAL A 87 -6.95 5.59 -11.94
CA VAL A 87 -7.75 5.46 -13.16
C VAL A 87 -8.17 6.86 -13.56
N ALA A 88 -7.96 7.23 -14.82
CA ALA A 88 -8.42 8.49 -15.34
C ALA A 88 -9.95 8.51 -15.38
N ILE A 89 -10.53 9.53 -14.79
CA ILE A 89 -11.97 9.75 -14.76
C ILE A 89 -12.27 10.87 -15.75
N ASP A 90 -13.18 10.61 -16.66
CA ASP A 90 -13.67 11.62 -17.59
C ASP A 90 -14.84 12.38 -16.95
N GLU A 91 -14.62 13.61 -16.56
CA GLU A 91 -15.64 14.52 -16.07
C GLU A 91 -15.99 15.56 -17.11
N LEU A 92 -17.27 15.80 -17.31
CA LEU A 92 -17.76 16.84 -18.22
C LEU A 92 -18.09 18.10 -17.43
N TYR A 93 -17.32 19.15 -17.69
CA TYR A 93 -17.56 20.47 -17.12
C TYR A 93 -18.02 21.45 -18.19
N THR A 94 -18.92 22.36 -17.81
CA THR A 94 -19.15 23.56 -18.63
C THR A 94 -17.99 24.52 -18.42
N VAL A 95 -17.64 25.31 -19.41
CA VAL A 95 -16.58 26.32 -19.32
C VAL A 95 -16.79 27.23 -18.10
N GLY A 96 -18.07 27.51 -17.78
CA GLY A 96 -18.46 28.26 -16.61
C GLY A 96 -18.08 27.66 -15.26
N GLN A 97 -17.97 26.35 -15.16
CA GLN A 97 -17.54 25.66 -13.93
C GLN A 97 -16.02 25.73 -13.74
N LEU A 98 -15.27 25.98 -14.81
CA LEU A 98 -13.81 26.05 -14.79
C LEU A 98 -13.27 27.46 -14.49
N ASN A 99 -13.96 28.50 -14.91
CA ASN A 99 -13.53 29.88 -14.69
C ASN A 99 -14.71 30.83 -14.73
N THR A 100 -15.01 31.47 -13.61
CA THR A 100 -16.15 32.39 -13.44
C THR A 100 -15.98 33.72 -14.17
N GLU A 101 -14.76 34.12 -14.51
CA GLU A 101 -14.49 35.41 -15.17
C GLU A 101 -14.62 35.36 -16.69
N LEU A 102 -14.35 34.22 -17.32
CA LEU A 102 -14.44 34.03 -18.78
C LEU A 102 -15.85 33.58 -19.25
N VAL A 103 -16.78 33.43 -18.34
CA VAL A 103 -18.04 32.72 -18.51
C VAL A 103 -19.09 33.45 -19.34
N LYS A 104 -18.94 34.75 -19.58
CA LYS A 104 -20.00 35.53 -20.23
C LYS A 104 -20.27 35.18 -21.70
N ILE A 105 -19.36 34.47 -22.37
CA ILE A 105 -19.46 34.22 -23.82
C ILE A 105 -19.66 32.73 -24.18
N VAL A 106 -19.36 31.75 -23.30
CA VAL A 106 -19.30 30.32 -23.71
C VAL A 106 -19.97 29.36 -22.71
N ASN A 107 -21.08 29.72 -22.11
CA ASN A 107 -21.79 28.94 -21.10
C ASN A 107 -22.30 27.56 -21.56
N THR A 108 -22.23 27.23 -22.82
CA THR A 108 -22.74 25.97 -23.39
C THR A 108 -21.64 25.01 -23.84
N LEU A 109 -20.39 25.44 -23.87
CA LEU A 109 -19.30 24.57 -24.28
C LEU A 109 -18.95 23.59 -23.14
N LYS A 110 -19.16 22.31 -23.36
CA LYS A 110 -18.73 21.27 -22.43
C LYS A 110 -17.33 20.82 -22.76
N ILE A 111 -16.42 20.94 -21.80
CA ILE A 111 -15.04 20.42 -21.92
C ILE A 111 -14.94 19.11 -21.17
N LYS A 112 -14.30 18.13 -21.80
CA LYS A 112 -13.94 16.90 -21.13
C LYS A 112 -12.67 17.13 -20.33
N GLN A 113 -12.78 17.21 -19.04
CA GLN A 113 -11.63 17.24 -18.15
C GLN A 113 -11.35 15.82 -17.65
N VAL A 114 -10.09 15.41 -17.73
CA VAL A 114 -9.64 14.15 -17.15
C VAL A 114 -9.16 14.44 -15.75
N SER A 115 -9.92 14.03 -14.77
CA SER A 115 -9.47 14.02 -13.37
C SER A 115 -8.83 12.68 -13.02
N SER A 116 -7.90 12.69 -12.08
CA SER A 116 -7.15 11.51 -11.66
C SER A 116 -7.37 11.29 -10.17
N LEU A 117 -7.94 10.16 -9.80
CA LEU A 117 -8.05 9.73 -8.41
C LEU A 117 -6.95 8.71 -8.12
N TRP A 118 -6.04 9.05 -7.22
CA TRP A 118 -4.99 8.16 -6.77
C TRP A 118 -5.45 7.38 -5.55
N ILE A 119 -5.45 6.06 -5.66
CA ILE A 119 -5.87 5.14 -4.62
C ILE A 119 -4.64 4.41 -4.09
N PRO A 120 -4.32 4.57 -2.79
CA PRO A 120 -3.22 3.86 -2.18
C PRO A 120 -3.51 2.35 -2.17
N GLN A 121 -2.51 1.56 -2.54
CA GLN A 121 -2.57 0.11 -2.57
C GLN A 121 -1.92 -0.52 -1.32
N GLY A 122 -1.17 0.26 -0.57
CA GLY A 122 -0.50 -0.16 0.64
C GLY A 122 0.89 0.45 0.78
N ILE A 123 1.49 0.19 1.93
CA ILE A 123 2.86 0.55 2.27
C ILE A 123 3.66 -0.74 2.36
N PHE A 124 4.74 -0.79 1.59
CA PHE A 124 5.60 -1.96 1.46
C PHE A 124 7.05 -1.62 1.77
N TYR A 125 7.86 -2.64 2.05
CA TYR A 125 9.29 -2.54 2.34
C TYR A 125 10.06 -3.48 1.44
N ALA A 126 11.22 -3.03 0.95
CA ALA A 126 12.06 -3.84 0.08
C ALA A 126 12.70 -5.00 0.85
N THR A 127 12.58 -6.22 0.29
CA THR A 127 13.22 -7.43 0.79
C THR A 127 14.35 -7.90 -0.11
N ASP A 128 14.24 -7.65 -1.42
CA ASP A 128 15.24 -8.07 -2.39
C ASP A 128 15.26 -7.06 -3.54
N ILE A 129 16.48 -6.67 -3.96
CA ILE A 129 16.69 -5.69 -5.02
C ILE A 129 17.68 -6.27 -6.01
N LYS A 130 17.23 -6.41 -7.25
CA LYS A 130 18.02 -6.96 -8.35
C LYS A 130 18.15 -5.95 -9.48
N LYS A 131 19.38 -5.52 -9.76
CA LYS A 131 19.71 -4.78 -10.99
C LYS A 131 19.94 -5.78 -12.12
N ASN A 132 19.22 -5.61 -13.22
CA ASN A 132 19.29 -6.49 -14.35
C ASN A 132 20.11 -5.84 -15.48
N GLU A 133 20.76 -6.68 -16.30
CA GLU A 133 21.58 -6.24 -17.46
C GLU A 133 20.80 -5.40 -18.49
N ASN A 134 19.49 -5.63 -18.59
CA ASN A 134 18.59 -4.91 -19.50
C ASN A 134 18.16 -3.52 -18.99
N LYS A 135 18.96 -2.92 -18.11
CA LYS A 135 18.66 -1.61 -17.50
C LYS A 135 17.29 -1.56 -16.81
N THR A 136 16.96 -2.61 -16.11
CA THR A 136 15.78 -2.64 -15.22
C THR A 136 16.21 -2.96 -13.81
N ILE A 137 15.42 -2.50 -12.84
CA ILE A 137 15.58 -2.83 -11.42
C ILE A 137 14.32 -3.56 -10.98
N THR A 138 14.47 -4.77 -10.49
CA THR A 138 13.38 -5.55 -9.91
C THR A 138 13.50 -5.50 -8.41
N ILE A 139 12.42 -5.09 -7.75
CA ILE A 139 12.34 -4.92 -6.29
C ILE A 139 11.22 -5.79 -5.78
N LYS A 140 11.53 -6.73 -4.91
CA LYS A 140 10.54 -7.50 -4.16
C LYS A 140 10.19 -6.76 -2.88
N LEU A 141 8.92 -6.67 -2.61
CA LEU A 141 8.35 -5.88 -1.54
C LEU A 141 7.44 -6.77 -0.69
N ILE A 142 7.43 -6.52 0.60
CA ILE A 142 6.49 -7.10 1.56
C ILE A 142 5.88 -5.97 2.41
N ASP A 143 4.69 -6.14 2.88
CA ASP A 143 4.05 -5.18 3.78
C ASP A 143 4.63 -5.21 5.21
N LYS A 144 4.00 -4.53 6.15
CA LYS A 144 4.47 -4.47 7.56
C LYS A 144 4.47 -5.83 8.28
N THR A 145 3.87 -6.86 7.73
CA THR A 145 3.92 -8.21 8.33
C THR A 145 5.34 -8.77 8.39
N LYS A 146 6.28 -8.23 7.57
CA LYS A 146 7.70 -8.49 7.70
C LYS A 146 8.21 -8.36 9.15
N TYR A 147 7.67 -7.41 9.90
CA TYR A 147 8.10 -7.16 11.27
C TYR A 147 7.49 -8.16 12.28
N LEU A 148 6.51 -8.96 11.85
CA LEU A 148 5.93 -10.03 12.66
C LEU A 148 6.76 -11.32 12.61
N GLU A 149 7.73 -11.41 11.71
CA GLU A 149 8.67 -12.54 11.62
C GLU A 149 9.80 -12.43 12.66
N ASP A 150 9.97 -11.26 13.29
CA ASP A 150 10.96 -11.04 14.32
C ASP A 150 10.52 -11.68 15.65
N GLU A 151 11.51 -12.11 16.45
CA GLU A 151 11.24 -12.65 17.79
C GLU A 151 10.66 -11.55 18.70
N TYR A 152 9.45 -11.78 19.23
CA TYR A 152 8.84 -10.87 20.19
C TYR A 152 9.52 -10.99 21.55
N ILE A 153 9.95 -9.87 22.08
CA ILE A 153 10.50 -9.75 23.44
C ILE A 153 9.43 -9.17 24.36
N CYS A 154 8.87 -9.99 25.24
CA CYS A 154 7.86 -9.54 26.18
C CYS A 154 8.47 -8.61 27.25
N ASN A 155 8.01 -7.35 27.27
CA ASN A 155 8.40 -6.35 28.27
C ASN A 155 7.42 -6.27 29.45
N LEU A 156 6.38 -7.10 29.44
CA LEU A 156 5.36 -7.09 30.50
C LEU A 156 5.79 -7.95 31.70
N THR A 157 5.42 -7.48 32.89
CA THR A 157 5.60 -8.23 34.13
C THR A 157 4.30 -8.94 34.49
N PRO A 158 4.30 -10.28 34.65
CA PRO A 158 3.10 -11.01 35.05
C PRO A 158 2.62 -10.61 36.45
N PRO A 159 1.30 -10.68 36.73
CA PRO A 159 0.23 -11.05 35.79
C PRO A 159 -0.16 -9.87 34.86
N PHE A 160 -0.46 -10.17 33.61
CA PHE A 160 -0.97 -9.21 32.65
C PHE A 160 -2.12 -9.80 31.81
N THR A 161 -2.93 -8.95 31.19
CA THR A 161 -4.04 -9.40 30.37
C THR A 161 -3.61 -9.68 28.93
N LEU A 162 -4.40 -10.51 28.23
CA LEU A 162 -4.18 -10.75 26.79
C LEU A 162 -4.22 -9.45 25.98
N LYS A 163 -5.05 -8.47 26.41
CA LYS A 163 -5.06 -7.14 25.78
C LYS A 163 -3.74 -6.40 25.95
N GLN A 164 -3.17 -6.42 27.15
CA GLN A 164 -1.88 -5.78 27.40
C GLN A 164 -0.77 -6.40 26.54
N LEU A 165 -0.77 -7.73 26.40
CA LEU A 165 0.16 -8.44 25.51
C LEU A 165 -0.02 -8.01 24.05
N TYR A 166 -1.27 -7.96 23.59
CA TYR A 166 -1.61 -7.51 22.24
C TYR A 166 -1.13 -6.07 21.98
N ASP A 167 -1.39 -5.16 22.92
CA ASP A 167 -0.99 -3.76 22.79
C ASP A 167 0.56 -3.61 22.79
N ASP A 168 1.29 -4.41 23.60
CA ASP A 168 2.75 -4.42 23.65
C ASP A 168 3.36 -4.94 22.34
N VAL A 169 2.83 -6.03 21.80
CA VAL A 169 3.22 -6.55 20.47
C VAL A 169 3.04 -5.49 19.40
N HIS A 170 1.85 -4.88 19.31
CA HIS A 170 1.55 -3.86 18.29
C HIS A 170 2.45 -2.65 18.41
N LYS A 171 2.81 -2.26 19.63
CA LYS A 171 3.74 -1.18 19.90
C LYS A 171 5.15 -1.50 19.40
N GLN A 172 5.62 -2.73 19.60
CA GLN A 172 6.96 -3.14 19.17
C GLN A 172 7.08 -3.19 17.63
N VAL A 173 6.08 -3.74 16.96
CA VAL A 173 6.06 -3.85 15.48
C VAL A 173 5.55 -2.58 14.80
N GLN A 174 5.13 -1.55 15.56
CA GLN A 174 4.61 -0.28 15.04
C GLN A 174 3.42 -0.47 14.07
N ILE A 175 2.62 -1.51 14.29
CA ILE A 175 1.38 -1.75 13.53
C ILE A 175 0.23 -1.10 14.28
N ILE A 176 -0.55 -0.28 13.56
CA ILE A 176 -1.79 0.29 14.11
C ILE A 176 -2.89 -0.74 13.91
N SER A 177 -3.51 -1.16 15.01
CA SER A 177 -4.66 -2.04 14.96
C SER A 177 -5.95 -1.22 14.94
N ASP A 178 -6.86 -1.58 14.05
CA ASP A 178 -8.23 -1.03 14.03
C ASP A 178 -9.11 -1.64 15.13
N THR A 179 -8.65 -2.70 15.78
CA THR A 179 -9.44 -3.44 16.77
C THR A 179 -9.08 -3.00 18.17
N THR A 180 -10.00 -2.32 18.83
CA THR A 180 -9.84 -1.89 20.24
C THR A 180 -10.29 -2.96 21.23
N THR A 181 -11.14 -3.89 20.79
CA THR A 181 -11.71 -4.96 21.62
C THR A 181 -11.74 -6.28 20.85
N PHE A 182 -11.42 -7.38 21.52
CA PHE A 182 -11.49 -8.73 20.95
C PHE A 182 -11.88 -9.76 22.03
N TYR A 183 -12.25 -10.96 21.58
CA TYR A 183 -12.70 -12.02 22.48
C TYR A 183 -11.59 -12.43 23.45
N ASN A 184 -11.93 -12.61 24.73
CA ASN A 184 -11.00 -12.96 25.82
C ASN A 184 -9.89 -11.93 26.11
N GLN A 185 -10.05 -10.67 25.73
CA GLN A 185 -9.05 -9.63 25.96
C GLN A 185 -8.64 -9.47 27.43
N ASP A 186 -9.55 -9.73 28.36
CA ASP A 186 -9.35 -9.60 29.80
C ASP A 186 -8.79 -10.87 30.46
N LYS A 187 -8.52 -11.93 29.67
CA LYS A 187 -7.90 -13.16 30.19
C LYS A 187 -6.52 -12.85 30.74
N VAL A 188 -6.32 -13.23 32.02
CA VAL A 188 -5.05 -13.05 32.73
C VAL A 188 -4.04 -14.10 32.30
N ILE A 189 -2.79 -13.67 32.09
CA ILE A 189 -1.64 -14.50 31.80
C ILE A 189 -0.67 -14.38 32.97
N ASP A 190 -0.43 -15.47 33.63
CA ASP A 190 0.38 -15.52 34.86
C ASP A 190 1.86 -15.78 34.62
N LYS A 191 2.24 -16.18 33.41
CA LYS A 191 3.64 -16.47 33.03
C LYS A 191 3.96 -15.84 31.68
N VAL A 192 5.15 -15.31 31.56
CA VAL A 192 5.68 -14.87 30.26
C VAL A 192 5.82 -16.09 29.36
N PRO A 193 5.27 -16.10 28.14
CA PRO A 193 5.52 -17.16 27.17
C PRO A 193 7.03 -17.22 26.88
N GLU A 194 7.62 -18.41 26.92
CA GLU A 194 9.08 -18.57 26.70
C GLU A 194 9.51 -18.15 25.30
N ARG A 195 8.61 -18.28 24.33
CA ARG A 195 8.80 -17.77 22.94
C ARG A 195 7.44 -17.51 22.32
N ILE A 196 7.25 -16.31 21.79
CA ILE A 196 6.13 -16.01 20.90
C ILE A 196 6.77 -15.74 19.53
N TYR A 197 6.52 -16.63 18.59
CA TYR A 197 6.70 -16.32 17.18
C TYR A 197 5.42 -15.64 16.73
N ILE A 198 5.55 -14.42 16.25
CA ILE A 198 4.43 -13.64 15.76
C ILE A 198 4.27 -13.93 14.27
#